data_63f766cb0d417e06ec4c68110c1209f6
#
_entry.id   63f766cb0d417e06ec4c68110c1209f6
#
_cell.length_a   1.000
_cell.length_b   1.000
_cell.length_c   1.000
_cell.angle_alpha   90.00
_cell.angle_beta   90.00
_cell.angle_gamma   90.00
#
_symmetry.space_group_name_H-M   'P 1'
#
loop_
_entity.id
_entity.type
_entity.pdbx_description
1 polymer ?
#
loop_
_entity_poly.entity_id
_entity_poly.type
_entity_poly.pdbx_seq_one_letter_code
_entity_poly.pdbx_strand_id
1 'polypeptide(L)'
;MTRFVGIIGYPVGHSVSPQMQQAAFDHYKLDIRYELWETAPDKLSSFVEQLRRTQYLGANITVPHKNAMLHLVDELEALASEVGAVNTVVNRDGKLLGFNTDAGGFLKALNKNGGFDPEGKRAVILGAGGVARAATFALSKAGIKSLTLTDIDTQRAHKLKEELEHSLARTQGRIPRSCYDAKDVTWIDSLTYKLWPTPDINVLSSRDAAFKDAVSNCDLIVICTPMGMKHSAGENKSPLDASLISSKAFVYDVVYNPLVTKLLADARKAGAGTLNGLPMLVYQGSIAFELWTGREAPVDIMYKAAEKAL
;
A
#
# COMPACT_ATOMS: atom_id res chain seq x y z
N MET A 1 23.37 22.33 2.77
CA MET A 1 22.27 22.83 1.90
C MET A 1 21.08 21.94 2.17
N THR A 2 19.98 22.50 2.63
CA THR A 2 18.76 21.75 2.95
C THR A 2 18.25 21.01 1.73
N ARG A 3 17.94 19.72 1.89
CA ARG A 3 17.34 18.90 0.84
C ARG A 3 15.85 18.70 1.11
N PHE A 4 15.11 18.32 0.09
CA PHE A 4 13.65 18.22 0.15
C PHE A 4 13.18 16.84 -0.28
N VAL A 5 12.16 16.37 0.42
CA VAL A 5 11.30 15.25 0.06
C VAL A 5 9.87 15.70 0.29
N GLY A 6 8.91 15.13 -0.39
CA GLY A 6 7.51 15.47 -0.13
C GLY A 6 6.55 14.42 -0.64
N ILE A 7 5.27 14.66 -0.44
CA ILE A 7 4.21 13.83 -1.00
C ILE A 7 3.47 14.59 -2.11
N ILE A 8 3.39 13.97 -3.28
CA ILE A 8 2.66 14.46 -4.46
C ILE A 8 1.29 13.79 -4.50
N GLY A 9 0.23 14.57 -4.51
CA GLY A 9 -1.16 14.09 -4.59
C GLY A 9 -2.14 15.21 -4.91
N TYR A 10 -3.44 14.85 -5.11
CA TYR A 10 -4.49 15.84 -5.35
C TYR A 10 -5.88 15.32 -4.98
N PRO A 11 -6.51 15.83 -3.91
CA PRO A 11 -5.90 16.67 -2.88
C PRO A 11 -4.94 15.89 -1.97
N VAL A 12 -4.04 16.58 -1.24
CA VAL A 12 -3.05 15.91 -0.37
C VAL A 12 -2.96 16.52 1.04
N GLY A 13 -3.69 17.60 1.29
CA GLY A 13 -3.62 18.38 2.54
C GLY A 13 -3.93 17.61 3.85
N HIS A 14 -4.60 16.47 3.76
CA HIS A 14 -4.95 15.64 4.93
C HIS A 14 -3.91 14.55 5.26
N SER A 15 -2.79 14.50 4.53
CA SER A 15 -1.76 13.49 4.75
C SER A 15 -1.00 13.74 6.04
N VAL A 16 -0.81 12.69 6.84
CA VAL A 16 0.04 12.71 8.05
C VAL A 16 1.49 12.31 7.75
N SER A 17 1.82 12.05 6.48
CA SER A 17 3.19 11.72 6.07
C SER A 17 4.22 12.77 6.43
N PRO A 18 3.93 14.09 6.36
CA PRO A 18 4.89 15.11 6.75
C PRO A 18 5.34 14.99 8.20
N GLN A 19 4.40 14.83 9.14
CA GLN A 19 4.72 14.71 10.57
C GLN A 19 5.54 13.45 10.85
N MET A 20 5.15 12.34 10.23
CA MET A 20 5.81 11.05 10.37
C MET A 20 7.25 11.07 9.83
N GLN A 21 7.43 11.53 8.60
CA GLN A 21 8.74 11.54 7.93
C GLN A 21 9.67 12.60 8.54
N GLN A 22 9.14 13.80 8.86
CA GLN A 22 9.95 14.83 9.48
C GLN A 22 10.50 14.37 10.84
N ALA A 23 9.68 13.67 11.64
CA ALA A 23 10.16 13.12 12.93
C ALA A 23 11.33 12.13 12.74
N ALA A 24 11.35 11.37 11.64
CA ALA A 24 12.46 10.47 11.33
C ALA A 24 13.71 11.24 10.88
N PHE A 25 13.58 12.28 10.07
CA PHE A 25 14.70 13.13 9.66
C PHE A 25 15.29 13.88 10.87
N ASP A 26 14.45 14.41 11.75
CA ASP A 26 14.85 15.15 12.94
C ASP A 26 15.59 14.23 13.94
N HIS A 27 15.14 12.98 14.09
CA HIS A 27 15.81 11.98 14.93
C HIS A 27 17.29 11.80 14.54
N TYR A 28 17.56 11.72 13.26
CA TYR A 28 18.92 11.58 12.73
C TYR A 28 19.62 12.92 12.48
N LYS A 29 18.99 14.05 12.86
CA LYS A 29 19.50 15.42 12.64
C LYS A 29 19.89 15.67 11.18
N LEU A 30 19.09 15.14 10.24
CA LEU A 30 19.30 15.33 8.82
C LEU A 30 18.74 16.70 8.40
N ASP A 31 19.51 17.46 7.60
CA ASP A 31 19.04 18.73 7.01
C ASP A 31 18.14 18.42 5.81
N ILE A 32 16.99 17.79 6.10
CA ILE A 32 15.96 17.39 5.11
C ILE A 32 14.60 17.88 5.60
N ARG A 33 13.81 18.46 4.69
CA ARG A 33 12.43 18.86 4.94
C ARG A 33 11.47 17.99 4.15
N TYR A 34 10.39 17.56 4.82
CA TYR A 34 9.29 16.86 4.16
C TYR A 34 8.11 17.81 3.94
N GLU A 35 7.64 17.91 2.71
CA GLU A 35 6.63 18.89 2.28
C GLU A 35 5.39 18.23 1.69
N LEU A 36 4.28 18.97 1.66
CA LEU A 36 3.08 18.64 0.90
C LEU A 36 3.18 19.33 -0.47
N TRP A 37 3.12 18.55 -1.54
CA TRP A 37 3.15 19.07 -2.92
C TRP A 37 1.83 18.74 -3.62
N GLU A 38 0.81 19.57 -3.33
CA GLU A 38 -0.48 19.45 -3.98
C GLU A 38 -0.35 19.76 -5.47
N THR A 39 -0.53 18.74 -6.30
CA THR A 39 -0.24 18.80 -7.73
C THR A 39 -1.42 18.25 -8.52
N ALA A 40 -2.08 19.09 -9.30
CA ALA A 40 -3.15 18.67 -10.20
C ALA A 40 -2.62 17.75 -11.32
N PRO A 41 -3.44 16.83 -11.88
CA PRO A 41 -2.97 15.86 -12.87
C PRO A 41 -2.28 16.46 -14.10
N ASP A 42 -2.74 17.61 -14.59
CA ASP A 42 -2.17 18.34 -15.72
C ASP A 42 -0.80 18.97 -15.40
N LYS A 43 -0.44 19.12 -14.14
CA LYS A 43 0.84 19.68 -13.67
C LYS A 43 1.86 18.60 -13.26
N LEU A 44 1.45 17.33 -13.19
CA LEU A 44 2.30 16.27 -12.69
C LEU A 44 3.63 16.16 -13.44
N SER A 45 3.61 16.10 -14.77
CA SER A 45 4.83 15.94 -15.58
C SER A 45 5.83 17.08 -15.36
N SER A 46 5.35 18.32 -15.35
CA SER A 46 6.21 19.49 -15.12
C SER A 46 6.79 19.53 -13.70
N PHE A 47 6.05 19.03 -12.70
CA PHE A 47 6.56 18.93 -11.33
C PHE A 47 7.60 17.83 -11.21
N VAL A 48 7.38 16.66 -11.83
CA VAL A 48 8.32 15.52 -11.82
C VAL A 48 9.67 15.91 -12.42
N GLU A 49 9.70 16.72 -13.48
CA GLU A 49 10.96 17.24 -14.02
C GLU A 49 11.74 18.10 -13.01
N GLN A 50 11.07 18.80 -12.11
CA GLN A 50 11.75 19.57 -11.06
C GLN A 50 12.42 18.66 -10.02
N LEU A 51 11.88 17.43 -9.79
CA LEU A 51 12.47 16.48 -8.86
C LEU A 51 13.88 16.02 -9.26
N ARG A 52 14.30 16.23 -10.51
CA ARG A 52 15.64 15.90 -11.01
C ARG A 52 16.74 16.80 -10.45
N ARG A 53 16.37 17.94 -9.89
CA ARG A 53 17.34 18.88 -9.32
C ARG A 53 17.96 18.29 -8.04
N THR A 54 19.22 18.60 -7.79
CA THR A 54 20.04 18.02 -6.71
C THR A 54 19.51 18.27 -5.29
N GLN A 55 18.67 19.30 -5.11
CA GLN A 55 18.05 19.61 -3.84
C GLN A 55 16.93 18.62 -3.45
N TYR A 56 16.37 17.87 -4.39
CA TYR A 56 15.31 16.89 -4.12
C TYR A 56 15.91 15.50 -4.02
N LEU A 57 15.57 14.78 -2.94
CA LEU A 57 15.93 13.37 -2.77
C LEU A 57 14.90 12.44 -3.43
N GLY A 58 13.69 12.92 -3.63
CA GLY A 58 12.59 12.15 -4.17
C GLY A 58 11.23 12.59 -3.66
N ALA A 59 10.24 11.71 -3.79
CA ALA A 59 8.86 11.97 -3.38
C ALA A 59 8.11 10.68 -3.02
N ASN A 60 7.15 10.78 -2.11
CA ASN A 60 6.02 9.85 -2.09
C ASN A 60 4.96 10.30 -3.11
N ILE A 61 4.26 9.32 -3.68
CA ILE A 61 3.19 9.54 -4.64
C ILE A 61 1.91 8.94 -4.12
N THR A 62 0.84 9.75 -4.13
CA THR A 62 -0.49 9.26 -3.75
C THR A 62 -1.52 9.53 -4.83
N VAL A 63 -2.78 9.29 -4.52
CA VAL A 63 -3.92 9.48 -5.45
C VAL A 63 -3.93 10.91 -6.01
N PRO A 64 -4.16 11.06 -7.34
CA PRO A 64 -4.45 10.04 -8.35
C PRO A 64 -3.23 9.57 -9.17
N HIS A 65 -2.00 9.87 -8.75
CA HIS A 65 -0.80 9.91 -9.59
C HIS A 65 -0.01 8.61 -9.71
N LYS A 66 -0.27 7.60 -8.84
CA LYS A 66 0.56 6.38 -8.74
C LYS A 66 0.77 5.63 -10.07
N ASN A 67 -0.27 5.56 -10.91
CA ASN A 67 -0.17 4.90 -12.22
C ASN A 67 0.52 5.79 -13.26
N ALA A 68 0.21 7.09 -13.28
CA ALA A 68 0.85 8.03 -14.20
C ALA A 68 2.36 8.11 -14.01
N MET A 69 2.81 7.96 -12.76
CA MET A 69 4.23 8.03 -12.40
C MET A 69 5.08 6.93 -13.06
N LEU A 70 4.48 5.78 -13.43
CA LEU A 70 5.18 4.70 -14.16
C LEU A 70 5.86 5.17 -15.45
N HIS A 71 5.27 6.18 -16.10
CA HIS A 71 5.73 6.72 -17.38
C HIS A 71 6.60 7.98 -17.23
N LEU A 72 6.80 8.47 -16.01
CA LEU A 72 7.51 9.72 -15.73
C LEU A 72 8.85 9.50 -15.01
N VAL A 73 9.11 8.29 -14.55
CA VAL A 73 10.41 7.89 -13.98
C VAL A 73 11.29 7.24 -15.03
N ASP A 74 12.61 7.25 -14.82
CA ASP A 74 13.58 6.69 -15.78
C ASP A 74 13.71 5.17 -15.63
N GLU A 75 13.58 4.66 -14.41
CA GLU A 75 13.64 3.22 -14.11
C GLU A 75 12.58 2.84 -13.08
N LEU A 76 12.10 1.60 -13.20
CA LEU A 76 11.16 1.00 -12.27
C LEU A 76 11.82 -0.16 -11.53
N GLU A 77 11.65 -0.18 -10.21
CA GLU A 77 11.92 -1.39 -9.43
C GLU A 77 10.93 -2.49 -9.85
N ALA A 78 11.37 -3.76 -9.73
CA ALA A 78 10.62 -4.91 -10.23
C ALA A 78 9.18 -4.96 -9.67
N LEU A 79 9.00 -4.78 -8.37
CA LEU A 79 7.69 -4.80 -7.72
C LEU A 79 6.80 -3.63 -8.16
N ALA A 80 7.37 -2.43 -8.35
CA ALA A 80 6.61 -1.28 -8.87
C ALA A 80 6.10 -1.55 -10.29
N SER A 81 6.93 -2.18 -11.12
CA SER A 81 6.54 -2.62 -12.47
C SER A 81 5.47 -3.71 -12.45
N GLU A 82 5.60 -4.70 -11.57
CA GLU A 82 4.63 -5.79 -11.41
C GLU A 82 3.28 -5.28 -10.90
N VAL A 83 3.30 -4.47 -9.83
CA VAL A 83 2.09 -3.86 -9.25
C VAL A 83 1.45 -2.86 -10.22
N GLY A 84 2.22 -2.27 -11.14
CA GLY A 84 1.73 -1.24 -12.05
C GLY A 84 1.39 0.07 -11.34
N ALA A 85 2.14 0.40 -10.28
CA ALA A 85 1.96 1.65 -9.53
C ALA A 85 3.25 2.04 -8.80
N VAL A 86 3.61 3.31 -8.86
CA VAL A 86 4.73 3.92 -8.12
C VAL A 86 4.15 4.75 -6.98
N ASN A 87 4.53 4.48 -5.74
CA ASN A 87 4.19 5.31 -4.58
C ASN A 87 5.40 6.01 -3.95
N THR A 88 6.62 5.69 -4.43
CA THR A 88 7.85 6.31 -3.95
C THR A 88 8.81 6.52 -5.12
N VAL A 89 9.37 7.72 -5.23
CA VAL A 89 10.39 8.10 -6.21
C VAL A 89 11.66 8.46 -5.47
N VAL A 90 12.80 8.00 -5.98
CA VAL A 90 14.13 8.36 -5.51
C VAL A 90 14.87 9.09 -6.63
N ASN A 91 15.45 10.24 -6.32
CA ASN A 91 16.33 10.96 -7.23
C ASN A 91 17.80 10.56 -6.94
N ARG A 92 18.44 9.93 -7.90
CA ARG A 92 19.88 9.64 -7.87
C ARG A 92 20.57 10.45 -8.99
N ASP A 93 21.12 11.58 -8.59
CA ASP A 93 21.88 12.47 -9.49
C ASP A 93 21.11 12.87 -10.76
N GLY A 94 19.84 13.19 -10.61
CA GLY A 94 18.93 13.59 -11.70
C GLY A 94 18.19 12.44 -12.36
N LYS A 95 18.53 11.16 -12.06
CA LYS A 95 17.82 9.97 -12.51
C LYS A 95 16.75 9.60 -11.51
N LEU A 96 15.50 9.50 -11.97
CA LEU A 96 14.34 9.17 -11.12
C LEU A 96 14.06 7.67 -11.17
N LEU A 97 14.02 7.07 -10.00
CA LEU A 97 13.77 5.65 -9.80
C LEU A 97 12.45 5.46 -9.08
N GLY A 98 11.54 4.66 -9.65
CA GLY A 98 10.21 4.42 -9.14
C GLY A 98 10.09 3.11 -8.36
N PHE A 99 9.50 3.18 -7.16
CA PHE A 99 9.30 2.06 -6.24
C PHE A 99 7.84 1.91 -5.84
N ASN A 100 7.49 0.70 -5.37
CA ASN A 100 6.24 0.46 -4.67
C ASN A 100 6.52 -0.04 -3.24
N THR A 101 6.39 0.85 -2.26
CA THR A 101 6.57 0.52 -0.84
C THR A 101 5.25 0.11 -0.16
N ASP A 102 4.09 0.29 -0.83
CA ASP A 102 2.77 -0.08 -0.28
C ASP A 102 2.66 -1.59 -0.07
N ALA A 103 3.13 -2.40 -1.03
CA ALA A 103 3.05 -3.86 -0.94
C ALA A 103 3.85 -4.40 0.26
N GLY A 104 5.08 -3.91 0.43
CA GLY A 104 5.94 -4.25 1.58
C GLY A 104 5.35 -3.76 2.90
N GLY A 105 4.85 -2.51 2.92
CA GLY A 105 4.19 -1.92 4.09
C GLY A 105 2.94 -2.68 4.52
N PHE A 106 2.10 -3.07 3.56
CA PHE A 106 0.90 -3.87 3.79
C PHE A 106 1.24 -5.22 4.44
N LEU A 107 2.17 -5.97 3.85
CA LEU A 107 2.51 -7.30 4.33
C LEU A 107 3.21 -7.27 5.70
N LYS A 108 4.11 -6.30 5.89
CA LYS A 108 4.80 -6.11 7.17
C LYS A 108 3.80 -5.76 8.30
N ALA A 109 2.81 -4.91 8.02
CA ALA A 109 1.74 -4.58 8.96
C ALA A 109 0.87 -5.81 9.28
N LEU A 110 0.46 -6.56 8.26
CA LEU A 110 -0.35 -7.77 8.42
C LEU A 110 0.34 -8.79 9.32
N ASN A 111 1.64 -9.06 9.06
CA ASN A 111 2.41 -10.05 9.81
C ASN A 111 2.79 -9.54 11.22
N LYS A 112 3.39 -8.34 11.33
CA LYS A 112 3.96 -7.84 12.59
C LYS A 112 2.90 -7.34 13.58
N ASN A 113 1.90 -6.61 13.09
CA ASN A 113 0.86 -6.03 13.95
C ASN A 113 -0.41 -6.88 13.96
N GLY A 114 -0.75 -7.53 12.86
CA GLY A 114 -1.90 -8.42 12.76
C GLY A 114 -1.64 -9.84 13.27
N GLY A 115 -0.39 -10.29 13.31
CA GLY A 115 -0.03 -11.68 13.60
C GLY A 115 -0.64 -12.67 12.59
N PHE A 116 -1.00 -12.20 11.39
CA PHE A 116 -1.67 -13.00 10.38
C PHE A 116 -0.68 -13.44 9.28
N ASP A 117 -0.61 -14.76 9.07
CA ASP A 117 0.14 -15.36 7.97
C ASP A 117 -0.82 -15.70 6.81
N PRO A 118 -0.65 -15.12 5.62
CA PRO A 118 -1.51 -15.35 4.48
C PRO A 118 -1.29 -16.69 3.76
N GLU A 119 -0.24 -17.44 4.08
CA GLU A 119 0.08 -18.71 3.41
C GLU A 119 -1.10 -19.70 3.50
N GLY A 120 -1.58 -20.15 2.32
CA GLY A 120 -2.67 -21.12 2.20
C GLY A 120 -4.07 -20.61 2.58
N LYS A 121 -4.21 -19.31 2.91
CA LYS A 121 -5.46 -18.67 3.34
C LYS A 121 -6.28 -18.16 2.16
N ARG A 122 -7.55 -17.82 2.43
CA ARG A 122 -8.50 -17.26 1.48
C ARG A 122 -8.76 -15.80 1.86
N ALA A 123 -8.64 -14.88 0.90
CA ALA A 123 -8.89 -13.48 1.17
C ALA A 123 -9.99 -12.90 0.27
N VAL A 124 -10.75 -11.96 0.82
CA VAL A 124 -11.68 -11.10 0.09
C VAL A 124 -11.15 -9.67 0.17
N ILE A 125 -10.99 -9.01 -0.99
CA ILE A 125 -10.47 -7.64 -1.10
C ILE A 125 -11.56 -6.73 -1.66
N LEU A 126 -11.93 -5.70 -0.92
CA LEU A 126 -12.90 -4.69 -1.32
C LEU A 126 -12.17 -3.44 -1.80
N GLY A 127 -12.37 -3.12 -3.07
CA GLY A 127 -11.71 -2.06 -3.83
C GLY A 127 -10.68 -2.60 -4.83
N ALA A 128 -10.49 -1.88 -5.93
CA ALA A 128 -9.51 -2.19 -6.99
C ALA A 128 -8.60 -0.98 -7.31
N GLY A 129 -8.38 -0.09 -6.34
CA GLY A 129 -7.48 1.06 -6.43
C GLY A 129 -6.01 0.70 -6.20
N GLY A 130 -5.14 1.71 -6.10
CA GLY A 130 -3.69 1.53 -5.96
C GLY A 130 -3.27 0.72 -4.74
N VAL A 131 -3.95 0.89 -3.58
CA VAL A 131 -3.69 0.10 -2.37
C VAL A 131 -4.17 -1.34 -2.53
N ALA A 132 -5.36 -1.55 -3.14
CA ALA A 132 -5.86 -2.89 -3.42
C ALA A 132 -4.91 -3.66 -4.34
N ARG A 133 -4.37 -3.00 -5.37
CA ARG A 133 -3.32 -3.59 -6.22
C ARG A 133 -2.14 -4.07 -5.39
N ALA A 134 -1.55 -3.17 -4.61
CA ALA A 134 -0.39 -3.49 -3.77
C ALA A 134 -0.69 -4.67 -2.81
N ALA A 135 -1.86 -4.65 -2.14
CA ALA A 135 -2.30 -5.73 -1.25
C ALA A 135 -2.48 -7.07 -2.00
N THR A 136 -3.13 -7.04 -3.16
CA THR A 136 -3.39 -8.23 -3.98
C THR A 136 -2.07 -8.87 -4.44
N PHE A 137 -1.14 -8.08 -4.95
CA PHE A 137 0.19 -8.56 -5.35
C PHE A 137 0.99 -9.07 -4.14
N ALA A 138 0.99 -8.35 -3.02
CA ALA A 138 1.68 -8.76 -1.80
C ALA A 138 1.17 -10.10 -1.27
N LEU A 139 -0.15 -10.29 -1.20
CA LEU A 139 -0.76 -11.55 -0.78
C LEU A 139 -0.44 -12.71 -1.73
N SER A 140 -0.45 -12.47 -3.04
CA SER A 140 -0.09 -13.48 -4.04
C SER A 140 1.37 -13.94 -3.88
N LYS A 141 2.28 -13.00 -3.63
CA LYS A 141 3.70 -13.30 -3.36
C LYS A 141 3.91 -13.96 -1.99
N ALA A 142 2.99 -13.82 -1.06
CA ALA A 142 3.02 -14.43 0.27
C ALA A 142 2.27 -15.78 0.36
N GLY A 143 1.86 -16.35 -0.77
CA GLY A 143 1.29 -17.71 -0.82
C GLY A 143 -0.18 -17.79 -0.44
N ILE A 144 -0.95 -16.73 -0.61
CA ILE A 144 -2.41 -16.80 -0.45
C ILE A 144 -2.98 -17.88 -1.39
N LYS A 145 -3.93 -18.66 -0.91
CA LYS A 145 -4.56 -19.74 -1.69
C LYS A 145 -5.55 -19.20 -2.71
N SER A 146 -6.40 -18.28 -2.28
CA SER A 146 -7.39 -17.67 -3.18
C SER A 146 -7.68 -16.22 -2.83
N LEU A 147 -8.03 -15.45 -3.85
CA LEU A 147 -8.40 -14.04 -3.79
C LEU A 147 -9.77 -13.84 -4.41
N THR A 148 -10.69 -13.23 -3.68
CA THR A 148 -11.95 -12.72 -4.23
C THR A 148 -11.87 -11.20 -4.26
N LEU A 149 -11.93 -10.62 -5.45
CA LEU A 149 -11.86 -9.19 -5.67
C LEU A 149 -13.26 -8.62 -5.91
N THR A 150 -13.56 -7.47 -5.32
CA THR A 150 -14.79 -6.73 -5.60
C THR A 150 -14.52 -5.23 -5.63
N ASP A 151 -15.21 -4.51 -6.50
CA ASP A 151 -15.24 -3.05 -6.55
C ASP A 151 -16.65 -2.61 -6.96
N ILE A 152 -17.04 -1.39 -6.64
CA ILE A 152 -18.30 -0.80 -7.11
C ILE A 152 -18.34 -0.74 -8.63
N ASP A 153 -17.18 -0.51 -9.25
CA ASP A 153 -16.93 -0.69 -10.67
C ASP A 153 -16.27 -2.06 -10.91
N THR A 154 -17.06 -3.05 -11.25
CA THR A 154 -16.57 -4.42 -11.46
C THR A 154 -15.53 -4.53 -12.57
N GLN A 155 -15.52 -3.61 -13.55
CA GLN A 155 -14.51 -3.60 -14.62
C GLN A 155 -13.11 -3.34 -14.04
N ARG A 156 -12.99 -2.49 -13.02
CA ARG A 156 -11.71 -2.26 -12.32
C ARG A 156 -11.21 -3.52 -11.62
N ALA A 157 -12.11 -4.29 -11.00
CA ALA A 157 -11.74 -5.56 -10.37
C ALA A 157 -11.32 -6.61 -11.40
N HIS A 158 -12.00 -6.71 -12.53
CA HIS A 158 -11.60 -7.59 -13.65
C HIS A 158 -10.24 -7.20 -14.22
N LYS A 159 -10.02 -5.91 -14.46
CA LYS A 159 -8.73 -5.42 -14.92
C LYS A 159 -7.59 -5.76 -13.94
N LEU A 160 -7.82 -5.59 -12.64
CA LEU A 160 -6.84 -5.95 -11.61
C LEU A 160 -6.54 -7.46 -11.64
N LYS A 161 -7.55 -8.31 -11.79
CA LYS A 161 -7.37 -9.76 -11.96
C LYS A 161 -6.48 -10.08 -13.15
N GLU A 162 -6.82 -9.58 -14.34
CA GLU A 162 -6.08 -9.82 -15.59
C GLU A 162 -4.62 -9.39 -15.47
N GLU A 163 -4.36 -8.22 -14.91
CA GLU A 163 -3.00 -7.70 -14.71
C GLU A 163 -2.20 -8.53 -13.72
N LEU A 164 -2.84 -9.00 -12.64
CA LEU A 164 -2.20 -9.89 -11.67
C LEU A 164 -1.86 -11.25 -12.31
N GLU A 165 -2.82 -11.89 -12.99
CA GLU A 165 -2.62 -13.17 -13.69
C GLU A 165 -1.49 -13.05 -14.73
N HIS A 166 -1.48 -11.97 -15.50
CA HIS A 166 -0.44 -11.71 -16.48
C HIS A 166 0.95 -11.53 -15.82
N SER A 167 1.03 -10.79 -14.72
CA SER A 167 2.28 -10.60 -13.98
C SER A 167 2.78 -11.92 -13.38
N LEU A 168 1.91 -12.69 -12.74
CA LEU A 168 2.26 -13.98 -12.15
C LEU A 168 2.73 -14.98 -13.22
N ALA A 169 2.10 -15.01 -14.39
CA ALA A 169 2.53 -15.87 -15.51
C ALA A 169 3.95 -15.51 -16.01
N ARG A 170 4.29 -14.22 -16.06
CA ARG A 170 5.63 -13.76 -16.47
C ARG A 170 6.72 -14.09 -15.45
N THR A 171 6.38 -14.13 -14.18
CA THR A 171 7.32 -14.37 -13.08
C THR A 171 7.47 -15.84 -12.70
N GLN A 172 6.63 -16.74 -13.24
CA GLN A 172 6.79 -18.18 -13.05
C GLN A 172 8.17 -18.63 -13.58
N GLY A 173 9.06 -19.02 -12.65
CA GLY A 173 10.40 -19.51 -12.96
C GLY A 173 11.48 -18.43 -13.11
N ARG A 174 11.20 -17.15 -12.91
CA ARG A 174 12.21 -16.08 -12.87
C ARG A 174 12.13 -15.34 -11.55
N ILE A 175 13.19 -15.40 -10.78
CA ILE A 175 13.44 -14.48 -9.67
C ILE A 175 13.68 -13.12 -10.33
N PRO A 176 12.85 -12.08 -10.11
CA PRO A 176 13.18 -10.75 -10.59
C PRO A 176 14.51 -10.35 -9.94
N ARG A 177 15.56 -10.16 -10.74
CA ARG A 177 16.75 -9.49 -10.24
C ARG A 177 16.32 -8.06 -9.95
N SER A 178 16.31 -7.70 -8.66
CA SER A 178 16.26 -6.31 -8.25
C SER A 178 17.40 -5.58 -8.97
N CYS A 179 17.15 -4.40 -9.53
CA CYS A 179 18.19 -3.52 -10.06
C CYS A 179 19.08 -2.94 -8.95
N TYR A 180 18.90 -3.39 -7.73
CA TYR A 180 19.66 -2.99 -6.54
C TYR A 180 20.42 -4.19 -5.99
N ASP A 181 21.70 -3.96 -5.66
CA ASP A 181 22.47 -4.88 -4.85
C ASP A 181 21.68 -5.16 -3.56
N ALA A 182 21.38 -6.44 -3.30
CA ALA A 182 20.58 -6.91 -2.17
C ALA A 182 21.12 -6.49 -0.78
N LYS A 183 22.27 -5.83 -0.73
CA LYS A 183 22.86 -5.29 0.50
C LYS A 183 22.14 -4.05 1.03
N ASP A 184 21.38 -3.36 0.17
CA ASP A 184 20.79 -2.06 0.54
C ASP A 184 19.30 -2.16 0.93
N VAL A 185 18.61 -3.31 0.69
CA VAL A 185 17.15 -3.39 0.90
C VAL A 185 16.73 -4.79 1.40
N THR A 186 16.95 -5.06 2.66
CA THR A 186 16.70 -6.37 3.32
C THR A 186 15.24 -6.85 3.34
N TRP A 187 14.25 -5.97 3.10
CA TRP A 187 12.83 -6.34 3.11
C TRP A 187 12.34 -6.95 1.78
N ILE A 188 13.03 -6.67 0.65
CA ILE A 188 12.72 -7.29 -0.65
C ILE A 188 13.05 -8.79 -0.60
N ASP A 189 14.10 -9.17 0.13
CA ASP A 189 14.54 -10.56 0.23
C ASP A 189 13.48 -11.49 0.83
N SER A 190 12.65 -10.99 1.74
CA SER A 190 11.59 -11.79 2.35
C SER A 190 10.40 -12.10 1.42
N LEU A 191 10.22 -11.29 0.36
CA LEU A 191 9.09 -11.44 -0.59
C LEU A 191 9.47 -12.23 -1.86
N THR A 192 10.77 -12.45 -2.13
CA THR A 192 11.23 -12.84 -3.48
C THR A 192 11.66 -14.30 -3.64
N TYR A 193 11.79 -15.09 -2.56
CA TYR A 193 12.52 -16.35 -2.65
C TYR A 193 11.69 -17.65 -2.63
N LYS A 194 10.38 -17.57 -2.39
CA LYS A 194 9.51 -18.75 -2.43
C LYS A 194 8.61 -18.71 -3.66
N LEU A 195 8.74 -19.71 -4.54
CA LEU A 195 7.79 -19.89 -5.63
C LEU A 195 6.48 -20.47 -5.04
N TRP A 196 5.46 -19.63 -5.00
CA TRP A 196 4.13 -20.06 -4.60
C TRP A 196 3.29 -20.44 -5.83
N PRO A 197 2.36 -21.38 -5.71
CA PRO A 197 1.37 -21.60 -6.76
C PRO A 197 0.55 -20.33 -6.98
N THR A 198 0.16 -20.08 -8.21
CA THR A 198 -0.75 -18.97 -8.54
C THR A 198 -2.03 -19.13 -7.74
N PRO A 199 -2.49 -18.09 -7.00
CA PRO A 199 -3.74 -18.17 -6.28
C PRO A 199 -4.93 -18.31 -7.23
N ASP A 200 -6.02 -18.92 -6.75
CA ASP A 200 -7.30 -18.88 -7.45
C ASP A 200 -7.91 -17.47 -7.31
N ILE A 201 -8.16 -16.79 -8.45
CA ILE A 201 -8.59 -15.38 -8.45
C ILE A 201 -9.99 -15.25 -9.03
N ASN A 202 -10.92 -14.81 -8.20
CA ASN A 202 -12.31 -14.59 -8.56
C ASN A 202 -12.68 -13.10 -8.48
N VAL A 203 -13.57 -12.65 -9.37
CA VAL A 203 -14.20 -11.33 -9.29
C VAL A 203 -15.69 -11.55 -9.07
N LEU A 204 -16.22 -10.98 -8.00
CA LEU A 204 -17.62 -11.08 -7.63
C LEU A 204 -18.20 -9.68 -7.39
N SER A 205 -19.45 -9.47 -7.81
CA SER A 205 -20.20 -8.29 -7.41
C SER A 205 -20.61 -8.39 -5.95
N SER A 206 -20.50 -7.30 -5.19
CA SER A 206 -20.95 -7.25 -3.80
C SER A 206 -22.45 -7.55 -3.60
N ARG A 207 -23.22 -7.58 -4.70
CA ARG A 207 -24.67 -7.90 -4.69
C ARG A 207 -24.93 -9.40 -4.84
N ASP A 208 -23.95 -10.18 -5.26
CA ASP A 208 -24.11 -11.60 -5.54
C ASP A 208 -24.18 -12.43 -4.25
N ALA A 209 -24.96 -13.50 -4.27
CA ALA A 209 -24.97 -14.47 -3.16
C ALA A 209 -23.59 -15.12 -2.97
N ALA A 210 -22.89 -15.40 -4.06
CA ALA A 210 -21.54 -15.96 -4.02
C ALA A 210 -20.53 -15.04 -3.30
N PHE A 211 -20.70 -13.71 -3.38
CA PHE A 211 -19.88 -12.76 -2.62
C PHE A 211 -20.11 -12.88 -1.12
N LYS A 212 -21.38 -12.96 -0.70
CA LYS A 212 -21.73 -13.15 0.72
C LYS A 212 -21.15 -14.44 1.28
N ASP A 213 -21.23 -15.52 0.49
CA ASP A 213 -20.63 -16.80 0.85
C ASP A 213 -19.10 -16.69 0.95
N ALA A 214 -18.44 -16.05 -0.01
CA ALA A 214 -17.00 -15.80 0.01
C ALA A 214 -16.57 -15.02 1.26
N VAL A 215 -17.28 -13.94 1.62
CA VAL A 215 -16.99 -13.14 2.84
C VAL A 215 -17.17 -13.97 4.11
N SER A 216 -18.25 -14.73 4.21
CA SER A 216 -18.56 -15.53 5.42
C SER A 216 -17.57 -16.69 5.64
N ASN A 217 -16.91 -17.14 4.58
CA ASN A 217 -16.02 -18.31 4.60
C ASN A 217 -14.53 -17.96 4.37
N CYS A 218 -14.16 -16.69 4.26
CA CYS A 218 -12.76 -16.30 4.10
C CYS A 218 -12.01 -16.27 5.44
N ASP A 219 -10.68 -16.28 5.34
CA ASP A 219 -9.78 -16.13 6.49
C ASP A 219 -9.36 -14.66 6.69
N LEU A 220 -9.34 -13.87 5.60
CA LEU A 220 -8.92 -12.48 5.60
C LEU A 220 -9.89 -11.60 4.79
N ILE A 221 -10.31 -10.49 5.37
CA ILE A 221 -11.06 -9.43 4.70
C ILE A 221 -10.18 -8.19 4.66
N VAL A 222 -9.92 -7.65 3.46
CA VAL A 222 -9.12 -6.42 3.28
C VAL A 222 -9.99 -5.33 2.67
N ILE A 223 -10.07 -4.19 3.34
CA ILE A 223 -10.79 -3.02 2.85
C ILE A 223 -9.79 -2.00 2.29
N CYS A 224 -9.89 -1.76 0.99
CA CYS A 224 -9.07 -0.80 0.26
C CYS A 224 -9.90 0.34 -0.34
N THR A 225 -11.07 0.60 0.22
CA THR A 225 -11.97 1.70 -0.16
C THR A 225 -11.90 2.84 0.85
N PRO A 226 -12.27 4.08 0.48
CA PRO A 226 -12.32 5.20 1.43
C PRO A 226 -13.55 5.16 2.36
N MET A 227 -14.38 4.11 2.31
CA MET A 227 -15.56 3.98 3.16
C MET A 227 -15.15 3.86 4.64
N GLY A 228 -15.77 4.61 5.49
CA GLY A 228 -15.41 4.71 6.92
C GLY A 228 -14.31 5.75 7.22
N MET A 229 -13.65 6.30 6.21
CA MET A 229 -12.62 7.33 6.38
C MET A 229 -13.26 8.67 6.80
N LYS A 230 -12.64 9.36 7.74
CA LYS A 230 -13.04 10.68 8.21
C LYS A 230 -13.09 11.68 7.05
N HIS A 231 -14.11 12.52 7.02
CA HIS A 231 -14.37 13.49 5.96
C HIS A 231 -14.66 12.90 4.57
N SER A 232 -14.90 11.59 4.46
CA SER A 232 -15.36 10.97 3.21
C SER A 232 -16.91 10.94 3.17
N ALA A 233 -17.48 10.78 1.98
CA ALA A 233 -18.92 10.55 1.82
C ALA A 233 -19.42 9.23 2.48
N GLY A 234 -18.50 8.34 2.81
CA GLY A 234 -18.72 7.08 3.50
C GLY A 234 -18.36 7.09 4.97
N GLU A 235 -18.08 8.23 5.59
CA GLU A 235 -17.80 8.35 7.02
C GLU A 235 -18.91 7.69 7.84
N ASN A 236 -18.55 6.94 8.88
CA ASN A 236 -19.48 6.17 9.74
C ASN A 236 -20.28 5.06 9.02
N LYS A 237 -19.93 4.71 7.77
CA LYS A 237 -20.53 3.57 7.07
C LYS A 237 -19.57 2.38 7.05
N SER A 238 -20.14 1.19 6.93
CA SER A 238 -19.40 -0.06 6.70
C SER A 238 -19.61 -0.52 5.26
N PRO A 239 -18.58 -1.02 4.55
CA PRO A 239 -18.76 -1.59 3.21
C PRO A 239 -19.36 -3.00 3.25
N LEU A 240 -19.48 -3.62 4.43
CA LEU A 240 -20.03 -4.95 4.65
C LEU A 240 -21.15 -4.94 5.70
N ASP A 241 -22.08 -5.88 5.54
CA ASP A 241 -23.01 -6.21 6.60
C ASP A 241 -22.25 -6.96 7.72
N ALA A 242 -22.44 -6.51 8.96
CA ALA A 242 -21.79 -7.10 10.12
C ALA A 242 -22.08 -8.61 10.29
N SER A 243 -23.26 -9.08 9.85
CA SER A 243 -23.67 -10.48 9.92
C SER A 243 -22.84 -11.41 9.03
N LEU A 244 -22.13 -10.88 8.05
CA LEU A 244 -21.25 -11.64 7.15
C LEU A 244 -19.85 -11.85 7.74
N ILE A 245 -19.49 -11.14 8.81
CA ILE A 245 -18.15 -11.22 9.39
C ILE A 245 -18.07 -12.40 10.35
N SER A 246 -17.30 -13.43 9.97
CA SER A 246 -17.04 -14.59 10.82
C SER A 246 -16.11 -14.22 11.98
N SER A 247 -16.37 -14.77 13.17
CA SER A 247 -15.43 -14.65 14.32
C SER A 247 -14.05 -15.29 14.08
N LYS A 248 -13.91 -16.11 13.02
CA LYS A 248 -12.66 -16.73 12.61
C LYS A 248 -11.90 -15.89 11.58
N ALA A 249 -12.53 -14.88 10.99
CA ALA A 249 -11.92 -14.01 10.02
C ALA A 249 -10.97 -13.00 10.68
N PHE A 250 -10.00 -12.53 9.92
CA PHE A 250 -9.19 -11.35 10.24
C PHE A 250 -9.61 -10.21 9.32
N VAL A 251 -9.92 -9.04 9.88
CA VAL A 251 -10.37 -7.85 9.12
C VAL A 251 -9.29 -6.79 9.13
N TYR A 252 -8.74 -6.50 7.97
CA TYR A 252 -7.75 -5.46 7.77
C TYR A 252 -8.37 -4.29 6.98
N ASP A 253 -8.59 -3.17 7.66
CA ASP A 253 -9.05 -1.94 7.03
C ASP A 253 -7.85 -1.00 6.83
N VAL A 254 -7.54 -0.63 5.59
CA VAL A 254 -6.41 0.26 5.30
C VAL A 254 -6.68 1.72 5.65
N VAL A 255 -7.88 2.05 6.06
CA VAL A 255 -8.20 3.36 6.64
C VAL A 255 -7.47 3.50 7.99
N TYR A 256 -6.79 4.63 8.16
CA TYR A 256 -6.07 4.97 9.39
C TYR A 256 -6.68 6.18 10.14
N ASN A 257 -7.61 6.87 9.55
CA ASN A 257 -8.34 7.97 10.19
C ASN A 257 -9.85 7.86 9.87
N PRO A 258 -10.67 7.46 10.86
CA PRO A 258 -10.34 7.15 12.27
C PRO A 258 -9.59 5.81 12.41
N LEU A 259 -8.90 5.61 13.56
CA LEU A 259 -8.23 4.34 13.89
C LEU A 259 -9.20 3.16 14.03
N VAL A 260 -10.44 3.43 14.38
CA VAL A 260 -11.52 2.44 14.51
C VAL A 260 -12.66 2.88 13.61
N THR A 261 -12.73 2.31 12.43
CA THR A 261 -13.87 2.49 11.52
C THR A 261 -15.10 1.71 12.02
N LYS A 262 -16.28 2.02 11.48
CA LYS A 262 -17.50 1.24 11.80
C LYS A 262 -17.30 -0.25 11.50
N LEU A 263 -16.65 -0.58 10.39
CA LEU A 263 -16.35 -1.97 10.03
C LEU A 263 -15.49 -2.66 11.10
N LEU A 264 -14.39 -2.03 11.54
CA LEU A 264 -13.54 -2.60 12.58
C LEU A 264 -14.26 -2.75 13.92
N ALA A 265 -15.16 -1.82 14.25
CA ALA A 265 -16.00 -1.94 15.43
C ALA A 265 -16.99 -3.12 15.33
N ASP A 266 -17.59 -3.32 14.16
CA ASP A 266 -18.51 -4.43 13.89
C ASP A 266 -17.75 -5.78 13.91
N ALA A 267 -16.56 -5.83 13.31
CA ALA A 267 -15.70 -7.01 13.31
C ALA A 267 -15.30 -7.44 14.73
N ARG A 268 -14.91 -6.49 15.58
CA ARG A 268 -14.60 -6.76 16.99
C ARG A 268 -15.80 -7.32 17.74
N LYS A 269 -17.00 -6.80 17.50
CA LYS A 269 -18.25 -7.33 18.09
C LYS A 269 -18.55 -8.77 17.63
N ALA A 270 -18.19 -9.10 16.38
CA ALA A 270 -18.30 -10.46 15.85
C ALA A 270 -17.23 -11.41 16.40
N GLY A 271 -16.23 -10.91 17.15
CA GLY A 271 -15.11 -11.70 17.67
C GLY A 271 -13.96 -11.91 16.68
N ALA A 272 -13.96 -11.20 15.54
CA ALA A 272 -12.91 -11.27 14.54
C ALA A 272 -11.64 -10.52 14.97
N GLY A 273 -10.47 -10.97 14.51
CA GLY A 273 -9.23 -10.22 14.61
C GLY A 273 -9.30 -8.95 13.75
N THR A 274 -8.64 -7.87 14.18
CA THR A 274 -8.74 -6.58 13.45
C THR A 274 -7.41 -5.86 13.36
N LEU A 275 -7.18 -5.19 12.22
CA LEU A 275 -6.05 -4.29 12.01
C LEU A 275 -6.51 -3.04 11.25
N ASN A 276 -6.06 -1.85 11.68
CA ASN A 276 -6.29 -0.59 10.95
C ASN A 276 -5.12 -0.25 10.03
N GLY A 277 -5.25 0.83 9.26
CA GLY A 277 -4.26 1.23 8.26
C GLY A 277 -3.00 1.92 8.79
N LEU A 278 -2.96 2.32 10.07
CA LEU A 278 -1.82 3.08 10.60
C LEU A 278 -0.48 2.33 10.52
N PRO A 279 -0.38 1.03 10.87
CA PRO A 279 0.86 0.29 10.69
C PRO A 279 1.34 0.23 9.24
N MET A 280 0.43 0.05 8.27
CA MET A 280 0.79 0.07 6.85
C MET A 280 1.36 1.43 6.44
N LEU A 281 0.71 2.53 6.86
CA LEU A 281 1.18 3.88 6.58
C LEU A 281 2.61 4.08 7.11
N VAL A 282 2.89 3.60 8.32
CA VAL A 282 4.22 3.72 8.92
C VAL A 282 5.24 2.86 8.19
N TYR A 283 4.94 1.58 7.93
CA TYR A 283 5.91 0.69 7.29
C TYR A 283 6.22 1.08 5.83
N GLN A 284 5.22 1.49 5.03
CA GLN A 284 5.51 1.97 3.68
C GLN A 284 6.36 3.26 3.72
N GLY A 285 6.10 4.13 4.71
CA GLY A 285 6.90 5.33 4.94
C GLY A 285 8.31 5.03 5.44
N SER A 286 8.49 4.00 6.27
CA SER A 286 9.80 3.57 6.75
C SER A 286 10.68 3.06 5.59
N ILE A 287 10.11 2.26 4.69
CA ILE A 287 10.80 1.79 3.49
C ILE A 287 11.21 2.98 2.61
N ALA A 288 10.31 3.94 2.41
CA ALA A 288 10.62 5.14 1.65
C ALA A 288 11.76 5.97 2.27
N PHE A 289 11.75 6.12 3.61
CA PHE A 289 12.84 6.77 4.35
C PHE A 289 14.19 6.09 4.11
N GLU A 290 14.24 4.76 4.20
CA GLU A 290 15.44 3.96 3.97
C GLU A 290 15.97 4.12 2.53
N LEU A 291 15.07 4.16 1.54
CA LEU A 291 15.43 4.39 0.14
C LEU A 291 16.06 5.76 -0.11
N TRP A 292 15.60 6.81 0.58
CA TRP A 292 16.15 8.17 0.42
C TRP A 292 17.44 8.40 1.20
N THR A 293 17.58 7.76 2.36
CA THR A 293 18.66 8.10 3.30
C THR A 293 19.75 7.05 3.42
N GLY A 294 19.47 5.80 3.02
CA GLY A 294 20.33 4.65 3.27
C GLY A 294 20.47 4.28 4.75
N ARG A 295 19.56 4.79 5.62
CA ARG A 295 19.60 4.56 7.08
C ARG A 295 18.37 3.73 7.47
N GLU A 296 18.51 2.91 8.50
CA GLU A 296 17.40 2.20 9.11
C GLU A 296 16.34 3.20 9.61
N ALA A 297 15.08 2.94 9.32
CA ALA A 297 13.99 3.85 9.71
C ALA A 297 13.68 3.72 11.22
N PRO A 298 13.55 4.85 11.95
CA PRO A 298 13.18 4.83 13.36
C PRO A 298 11.66 4.62 13.51
N VAL A 299 11.20 3.39 13.22
CA VAL A 299 9.79 3.03 13.08
C VAL A 299 8.94 3.46 14.28
N ASP A 300 9.43 3.29 15.52
CA ASP A 300 8.68 3.67 16.72
C ASP A 300 8.46 5.18 16.83
N ILE A 301 9.42 5.98 16.36
CA ILE A 301 9.31 7.45 16.32
C ILE A 301 8.31 7.85 15.24
N MET A 302 8.42 7.24 14.08
CA MET A 302 7.50 7.48 12.97
C MET A 302 6.05 7.12 13.37
N TYR A 303 5.87 6.00 14.08
CA TYR A 303 4.56 5.55 14.54
C TYR A 303 3.93 6.55 15.51
N LYS A 304 4.69 6.95 16.55
CA LYS A 304 4.23 7.96 17.54
C LYS A 304 3.89 9.30 16.88
N ALA A 305 4.69 9.74 15.92
CA ALA A 305 4.44 10.98 15.19
C ALA A 305 3.18 10.90 14.32
N ALA A 306 2.99 9.79 13.61
CA ALA A 306 1.80 9.56 12.81
C ALA A 306 0.52 9.48 13.67
N GLU A 307 0.56 8.74 14.79
CA GLU A 307 -0.57 8.60 15.71
C GLU A 307 -0.96 9.94 16.34
N LYS A 308 0.02 10.78 16.70
CA LYS A 308 -0.23 12.11 17.26
C LYS A 308 -0.86 13.09 16.24
N ALA A 309 -0.65 12.86 14.95
CA ALA A 309 -1.13 13.73 13.88
C ALA A 309 -2.56 13.38 13.40
N LEU A 310 -3.16 12.28 13.88
CA LEU A 310 -4.53 11.86 13.59
C LEU A 310 -5.56 12.53 14.51
#